data_884ac6f8b4782c8933a8030e5a7b6e70
#
_entry.id   884ac6f8b4782c8933a8030e5a7b6e70
#
_cell.length_a   1.000
_cell.length_b   1.000
_cell.length_c   1.000
_cell.angle_alpha   90.00
_cell.angle_beta   90.00
_cell.angle_gamma   90.00
#
_symmetry.space_group_name_H-M   'P 1'
#
loop_
_entity.id
_entity.type
_entity.pdbx_description
1 polymer ?
#
loop_
_entity_poly.entity_id
_entity_poly.type
_entity_poly.pdbx_seq_one_letter_code
_entity_poly.pdbx_strand_id
1 'polypeptide(L)'
;METKCRICKSNMLDELLNKATEENAGKYCRLVERFPALLSADVLSYLREVMYFTAPSSFKCHGGWIGGNFDHSVKVTELLLEYTAKEGLKWDREESPYIIGLFHDMCKCDQRGFKLKNGEAKVISLYPLDNRHSERSIELIEAHIIKLTEEEKQCIYFHMGEYGGDDGYKIKMTQMMAKDPNIGYVQKADTTAAKMGI
;
A
#
# COMPACT_ATOMS: atom_id res chain seq x y z
N MET A 1 17.97 -20.92 31.17
CA MET A 1 17.51 -19.51 31.28
C MET A 1 17.21 -18.86 29.93
N GLU A 2 17.74 -19.34 28.81
CA GLU A 2 17.49 -18.75 27.46
C GLU A 2 16.11 -19.04 26.85
N THR A 3 15.48 -20.17 27.19
CA THR A 3 14.21 -20.59 26.58
C THR A 3 13.03 -19.70 26.99
N LYS A 4 12.99 -19.24 28.25
CA LYS A 4 11.93 -18.30 28.71
C LYS A 4 12.02 -16.92 28.04
N CYS A 5 13.22 -16.46 27.70
CA CYS A 5 13.43 -15.15 27.06
C CYS A 5 13.01 -15.15 25.56
N ARG A 6 13.09 -16.30 24.86
CA ARG A 6 12.61 -16.43 23.46
C ARG A 6 11.09 -16.42 23.36
N ILE A 7 10.39 -17.10 24.26
CA ILE A 7 8.92 -17.15 24.30
C ILE A 7 8.35 -15.77 24.63
N CYS A 8 8.90 -15.05 25.63
CA CYS A 8 8.45 -13.69 25.96
C CYS A 8 8.69 -12.68 24.84
N LYS A 9 9.77 -12.82 24.06
CA LYS A 9 10.06 -11.90 22.94
C LYS A 9 9.17 -12.15 21.73
N SER A 10 8.79 -13.39 21.45
CA SER A 10 7.79 -13.74 20.43
C SER A 10 6.44 -13.14 20.78
N ASN A 11 5.93 -13.37 21.98
CA ASN A 11 4.66 -12.83 22.43
C ASN A 11 4.55 -11.29 22.32
N MET A 12 5.62 -10.56 22.65
CA MET A 12 5.63 -9.10 22.57
C MET A 12 5.48 -8.59 21.12
N LEU A 13 6.13 -9.20 20.14
CA LEU A 13 5.97 -8.79 18.74
C LEU A 13 4.57 -9.12 18.26
N ASP A 14 4.05 -10.30 18.57
CA ASP A 14 2.72 -10.75 18.18
C ASP A 14 1.64 -9.82 18.79
N GLU A 15 1.80 -9.40 20.03
CA GLU A 15 0.91 -8.41 20.68
C GLU A 15 0.92 -7.05 19.95
N LEU A 16 2.10 -6.55 19.58
CA LEU A 16 2.24 -5.30 18.83
C LEU A 16 1.60 -5.40 17.44
N LEU A 17 1.83 -6.49 16.71
CA LEU A 17 1.24 -6.73 15.40
C LEU A 17 -0.28 -6.86 15.48
N ASN A 18 -0.80 -7.62 16.44
CA ASN A 18 -2.24 -7.78 16.64
C ASN A 18 -2.92 -6.44 16.96
N LYS A 19 -2.34 -5.66 17.87
CA LYS A 19 -2.86 -4.33 18.22
C LYS A 19 -2.90 -3.42 16.98
N ALA A 20 -1.80 -3.32 16.23
CA ALA A 20 -1.74 -2.51 15.03
C ALA A 20 -2.72 -3.00 13.95
N THR A 21 -2.90 -4.32 13.81
CA THR A 21 -3.88 -4.91 12.90
C THR A 21 -5.29 -4.42 13.21
N GLU A 22 -5.73 -4.50 14.47
CA GLU A 22 -7.09 -4.08 14.85
C GLU A 22 -7.30 -2.57 14.70
N GLU A 23 -6.32 -1.76 15.11
CA GLU A 23 -6.37 -0.30 14.96
C GLU A 23 -6.46 0.12 13.49
N ASN A 24 -5.62 -0.44 12.63
CA ASN A 24 -5.55 -0.10 11.21
C ASN A 24 -6.72 -0.69 10.40
N ALA A 25 -7.18 -1.90 10.73
CA ALA A 25 -8.41 -2.45 10.14
C ALA A 25 -9.62 -1.58 10.47
N GLY A 26 -9.72 -1.06 11.70
CA GLY A 26 -10.77 -0.11 12.08
C GLY A 26 -10.68 1.22 11.29
N LYS A 27 -9.48 1.75 11.04
CA LYS A 27 -9.29 2.93 10.17
C LYS A 27 -9.71 2.64 8.73
N TYR A 28 -9.28 1.49 8.18
CA TYR A 28 -9.64 1.05 6.83
C TYR A 28 -11.16 0.97 6.65
N CYS A 29 -11.86 0.26 7.57
CA CYS A 29 -13.31 0.10 7.48
C CYS A 29 -14.05 1.44 7.46
N ARG A 30 -13.63 2.41 8.27
CA ARG A 30 -14.21 3.76 8.25
C ARG A 30 -13.94 4.51 6.95
N LEU A 31 -12.73 4.37 6.39
CA LEU A 31 -12.33 5.05 5.17
C LEU A 31 -13.12 4.59 3.94
N VAL A 32 -13.45 3.29 3.90
CA VAL A 32 -14.17 2.68 2.76
C VAL A 32 -15.62 2.30 3.08
N GLU A 33 -16.21 2.83 4.17
CA GLU A 33 -17.53 2.42 4.70
C GLU A 33 -18.66 2.47 3.69
N ARG A 34 -18.57 3.36 2.70
CA ARG A 34 -19.55 3.52 1.64
C ARG A 34 -19.35 2.59 0.42
N PHE A 35 -18.29 1.77 0.43
CA PHE A 35 -17.95 0.85 -0.66
C PHE A 35 -18.02 -0.61 -0.20
N PRO A 36 -19.22 -1.24 -0.24
CA PRO A 36 -19.40 -2.60 0.31
C PRO A 36 -18.48 -3.66 -0.30
N ALA A 37 -18.08 -3.50 -1.57
CA ALA A 37 -17.17 -4.43 -2.24
C ALA A 37 -15.80 -4.49 -1.55
N LEU A 38 -15.31 -3.37 -1.01
CA LEU A 38 -14.05 -3.28 -0.27
C LEU A 38 -14.16 -3.74 1.19
N LEU A 39 -15.40 -3.91 1.70
CA LEU A 39 -15.69 -4.36 3.07
C LEU A 39 -16.12 -5.82 3.15
N SER A 40 -16.08 -6.57 2.05
CA SER A 40 -16.48 -7.98 2.07
C SER A 40 -15.61 -8.78 3.05
N ALA A 41 -16.18 -9.83 3.64
CA ALA A 41 -15.47 -10.69 4.58
C ALA A 41 -14.20 -11.30 3.97
N ASP A 42 -14.26 -11.66 2.68
CA ASP A 42 -13.12 -12.23 1.95
C ASP A 42 -11.99 -11.21 1.79
N VAL A 43 -12.30 -9.96 1.43
CA VAL A 43 -11.31 -8.88 1.35
C VAL A 43 -10.67 -8.62 2.69
N LEU A 44 -11.45 -8.45 3.76
CA LEU A 44 -10.91 -8.21 5.10
C LEU A 44 -10.07 -9.38 5.62
N SER A 45 -10.46 -10.62 5.32
CA SER A 45 -9.68 -11.82 5.66
C SER A 45 -8.35 -11.83 4.93
N TYR A 46 -8.36 -11.57 3.62
CA TYR A 46 -7.14 -11.51 2.81
C TYR A 46 -6.19 -10.41 3.28
N LEU A 47 -6.69 -9.20 3.54
CA LEU A 47 -5.86 -8.09 4.02
C LEU A 47 -5.18 -8.39 5.37
N ARG A 48 -5.84 -9.16 6.25
CA ARG A 48 -5.23 -9.64 7.50
C ARG A 48 -4.18 -10.71 7.25
N GLU A 49 -4.47 -11.68 6.39
CA GLU A 49 -3.58 -12.79 6.04
C GLU A 49 -2.25 -12.29 5.45
N VAL A 50 -2.29 -11.34 4.53
CA VAL A 50 -1.07 -10.77 3.91
C VAL A 50 -0.42 -9.68 4.75
N MET A 51 -0.86 -9.49 5.99
CA MET A 51 -0.32 -8.47 6.91
C MET A 51 -0.41 -7.04 6.39
N TYR A 52 -1.41 -6.71 5.55
CA TYR A 52 -1.59 -5.39 4.96
C TYR A 52 -1.59 -4.26 6.01
N PHE A 53 -2.19 -4.50 7.17
CA PHE A 53 -2.32 -3.53 8.25
C PHE A 53 -1.05 -3.32 9.08
N THR A 54 -0.03 -4.17 8.89
CA THR A 54 1.20 -4.14 9.69
C THR A 54 2.47 -4.07 8.86
N ALA A 55 2.42 -4.34 7.56
CA ALA A 55 3.59 -4.33 6.70
C ALA A 55 4.31 -2.97 6.69
N PRO A 56 5.65 -2.95 6.66
CA PRO A 56 6.42 -1.72 6.52
C PRO A 56 6.49 -1.28 5.05
N SER A 57 6.51 0.03 4.80
CA SER A 57 6.68 0.58 3.45
C SER A 57 8.11 0.41 2.93
N SER A 58 9.12 0.55 3.77
CA SER A 58 10.53 0.46 3.38
C SER A 58 11.41 -0.15 4.48
N PHE A 59 12.69 -0.44 4.14
CA PHE A 59 13.67 -0.93 5.11
C PHE A 59 14.35 0.17 5.93
N LYS A 60 14.50 1.38 5.37
CA LYS A 60 15.34 2.43 5.96
C LYS A 60 14.80 3.85 5.79
N CYS A 61 13.86 4.03 4.86
CA CYS A 61 13.33 5.35 4.52
C CYS A 61 12.00 5.60 5.23
N HIS A 62 11.03 6.17 4.52
CA HIS A 62 9.68 6.40 5.03
C HIS A 62 8.96 5.07 5.35
N GLY A 63 8.08 5.08 6.35
CA GLY A 63 7.21 3.94 6.66
C GLY A 63 7.92 2.67 7.14
N GLY A 64 9.12 2.75 7.73
CA GLY A 64 9.88 1.60 8.26
C GLY A 64 9.40 1.08 9.62
N TRP A 65 8.16 1.31 10.00
CA TRP A 65 7.53 0.88 11.26
C TRP A 65 6.34 -0.06 11.01
N ILE A 66 5.82 -0.65 12.08
CA ILE A 66 4.64 -1.54 12.02
C ILE A 66 3.45 -0.73 11.50
N GLY A 67 2.88 -1.14 10.36
CA GLY A 67 1.80 -0.44 9.69
C GLY A 67 2.24 0.70 8.76
N GLY A 68 3.54 0.91 8.55
CA GLY A 68 4.04 2.02 7.75
C GLY A 68 3.55 2.00 6.30
N ASN A 69 3.33 0.82 5.69
CA ASN A 69 2.75 0.74 4.36
C ASN A 69 1.27 1.15 4.34
N PHE A 70 0.52 0.80 5.38
CA PHE A 70 -0.87 1.22 5.53
C PHE A 70 -0.98 2.73 5.77
N ASP A 71 -0.16 3.31 6.66
CA ASP A 71 -0.13 4.76 6.90
C ASP A 71 0.19 5.53 5.61
N HIS A 72 1.18 5.06 4.84
CA HIS A 72 1.51 5.61 3.53
C HIS A 72 0.33 5.54 2.55
N SER A 73 -0.30 4.38 2.42
CA SER A 73 -1.44 4.16 1.53
C SER A 73 -2.64 5.05 1.90
N VAL A 74 -2.92 5.20 3.19
CA VAL A 74 -3.96 6.14 3.68
C VAL A 74 -3.60 7.57 3.28
N LYS A 75 -2.35 7.99 3.46
CA LYS A 75 -1.91 9.35 3.10
C LYS A 75 -2.01 9.61 1.61
N VAL A 76 -1.62 8.66 0.77
CA VAL A 76 -1.79 8.75 -0.69
C VAL A 76 -3.27 8.89 -1.04
N THR A 77 -4.16 8.12 -0.41
CA THR A 77 -5.61 8.22 -0.61
C THR A 77 -6.13 9.61 -0.25
N GLU A 78 -5.76 10.15 0.92
CA GLU A 78 -6.16 11.51 1.35
C GLU A 78 -5.73 12.57 0.33
N LEU A 79 -4.49 12.50 -0.15
CA LEU A 79 -3.96 13.43 -1.15
C LEU A 79 -4.69 13.30 -2.49
N LEU A 80 -5.03 12.09 -2.93
CA LEU A 80 -5.82 11.89 -4.16
C LEU A 80 -7.23 12.49 -4.04
N LEU A 81 -7.87 12.34 -2.88
CA LEU A 81 -9.17 12.96 -2.61
C LEU A 81 -9.08 14.48 -2.59
N GLU A 82 -8.03 15.04 -1.98
CA GLU A 82 -7.76 16.48 -1.99
C GLU A 82 -7.56 16.99 -3.42
N TYR A 83 -6.72 16.32 -4.23
CA TYR A 83 -6.49 16.69 -5.63
C TYR A 83 -7.77 16.53 -6.46
N THR A 84 -8.56 15.47 -6.22
CA THR A 84 -9.84 15.27 -6.89
C THR A 84 -10.78 16.46 -6.65
N ALA A 85 -10.91 16.90 -5.41
CA ALA A 85 -11.76 18.04 -5.05
C ALA A 85 -11.24 19.37 -5.62
N LYS A 86 -9.91 19.60 -5.53
CA LYS A 86 -9.28 20.87 -5.92
C LYS A 86 -9.19 21.05 -7.43
N GLU A 87 -8.79 20.02 -8.14
CA GLU A 87 -8.51 20.06 -9.58
C GLU A 87 -9.69 19.53 -10.42
N GLY A 88 -10.74 19.02 -9.76
CA GLY A 88 -11.94 18.49 -10.43
C GLY A 88 -11.69 17.21 -11.21
N LEU A 89 -10.76 16.34 -10.70
CA LEU A 89 -10.42 15.09 -11.38
C LEU A 89 -11.67 14.21 -11.56
N LYS A 90 -11.74 13.52 -12.68
CA LYS A 90 -12.78 12.55 -13.00
C LYS A 90 -12.18 11.17 -13.02
N TRP A 91 -12.84 10.24 -12.36
CA TRP A 91 -12.44 8.85 -12.24
C TRP A 91 -13.48 7.93 -12.90
N ASP A 92 -13.07 6.76 -13.36
CA ASP A 92 -13.97 5.75 -13.94
C ASP A 92 -15.12 5.37 -12.98
N ARG A 93 -14.82 5.39 -11.67
CA ARG A 93 -15.81 5.18 -10.60
C ARG A 93 -15.44 5.93 -9.33
N GLU A 94 -16.40 6.12 -8.45
CA GLU A 94 -16.22 6.92 -7.22
C GLU A 94 -15.17 6.35 -6.28
N GLU A 95 -15.03 5.03 -6.24
CA GLU A 95 -14.04 4.33 -5.41
C GLU A 95 -12.62 4.31 -5.99
N SER A 96 -12.38 4.69 -7.26
CA SER A 96 -11.05 4.63 -7.89
C SER A 96 -9.93 5.30 -7.09
N PRO A 97 -10.07 6.54 -6.56
CA PRO A 97 -9.00 7.15 -5.77
C PRO A 97 -8.72 6.39 -4.45
N TYR A 98 -9.73 5.70 -3.89
CA TYR A 98 -9.54 4.83 -2.72
C TYR A 98 -8.81 3.54 -3.08
N ILE A 99 -9.20 2.88 -4.17
CA ILE A 99 -8.57 1.65 -4.66
C ILE A 99 -7.11 1.90 -4.99
N ILE A 100 -6.83 2.95 -5.78
CA ILE A 100 -5.48 3.30 -6.19
C ILE A 100 -4.64 3.66 -4.96
N GLY A 101 -5.10 4.60 -4.14
CA GLY A 101 -4.36 5.07 -2.99
C GLY A 101 -4.07 3.98 -1.96
N LEU A 102 -5.07 3.16 -1.62
CA LEU A 102 -4.92 2.10 -0.63
C LEU A 102 -4.05 0.93 -1.12
N PHE A 103 -4.09 0.59 -2.41
CA PHE A 103 -3.55 -0.68 -2.87
C PHE A 103 -2.41 -0.60 -3.89
N HIS A 104 -1.95 0.61 -4.32
CA HIS A 104 -0.86 0.74 -5.29
C HIS A 104 0.41 -0.04 -4.90
N ASP A 105 0.68 -0.12 -3.62
CA ASP A 105 1.84 -0.77 -3.00
C ASP A 105 1.53 -2.15 -2.37
N MET A 106 0.49 -2.82 -2.83
CA MET A 106 0.01 -4.10 -2.26
C MET A 106 1.09 -5.18 -2.23
N CYS A 107 1.98 -5.21 -3.21
CA CYS A 107 3.08 -6.17 -3.27
C CYS A 107 4.08 -6.08 -2.10
N LYS A 108 4.12 -4.96 -1.37
CA LYS A 108 5.01 -4.81 -0.22
C LYS A 108 4.57 -5.66 0.97
N CYS A 109 3.28 -6.03 1.03
CA CYS A 109 2.70 -6.73 2.18
C CYS A 109 3.22 -8.15 2.35
N ASP A 110 3.43 -8.87 1.25
CA ASP A 110 3.95 -10.24 1.29
C ASP A 110 5.50 -10.33 1.23
N GLN A 111 6.17 -9.23 0.95
CA GLN A 111 7.63 -9.18 0.80
C GLN A 111 8.37 -8.75 2.06
N ARG A 112 7.71 -8.08 2.97
CA ARG A 112 8.33 -7.43 4.13
C ARG A 112 7.60 -7.75 5.42
N GLY A 113 8.36 -7.91 6.49
CA GLY A 113 7.82 -8.15 7.82
C GLY A 113 8.78 -7.68 8.90
N PHE A 114 8.58 -8.17 10.13
CA PHE A 114 9.38 -7.75 11.28
C PHE A 114 9.99 -8.93 12.02
N LYS A 115 11.14 -8.67 12.65
CA LYS A 115 11.68 -9.50 13.73
C LYS A 115 12.12 -8.64 14.88
N LEU A 116 12.06 -9.18 16.08
CA LEU A 116 12.66 -8.53 17.26
C LEU A 116 14.19 -8.66 17.25
N LYS A 117 14.88 -7.53 17.40
CA LYS A 117 16.32 -7.46 17.63
C LYS A 117 16.55 -6.48 18.77
N ASN A 118 17.15 -6.97 19.87
CA ASN A 118 17.40 -6.18 21.08
C ASN A 118 16.15 -5.49 21.67
N GLY A 119 14.96 -6.14 21.59
CA GLY A 119 13.69 -5.57 22.06
C GLY A 119 13.00 -4.60 21.09
N GLU A 120 13.58 -4.31 19.92
CA GLU A 120 12.99 -3.46 18.90
C GLU A 120 12.55 -4.26 17.69
N ALA A 121 11.40 -3.90 17.10
CA ALA A 121 10.94 -4.44 15.82
C ALA A 121 11.82 -3.90 14.69
N LYS A 122 12.47 -4.78 13.95
CA LYS A 122 13.31 -4.43 12.79
C LYS A 122 12.71 -5.03 11.53
N VAL A 123 12.62 -4.24 10.48
CA VAL A 123 12.15 -4.68 9.17
C VAL A 123 13.08 -5.76 8.62
N ILE A 124 12.46 -6.80 8.06
CA ILE A 124 13.16 -7.89 7.34
C ILE A 124 12.49 -8.13 5.98
N SER A 125 13.28 -8.68 5.05
CA SER A 125 12.72 -9.27 3.83
C SER A 125 12.21 -10.66 4.15
N LEU A 126 10.99 -10.97 3.72
CA LEU A 126 10.40 -12.30 3.82
C LEU A 126 10.72 -13.13 2.58
N TYR A 127 10.76 -12.46 1.40
CA TYR A 127 11.04 -13.06 0.10
C TYR A 127 11.96 -12.13 -0.71
N PRO A 128 12.61 -12.64 -1.79
CA PRO A 128 13.31 -11.78 -2.74
C PRO A 128 12.37 -10.71 -3.29
N LEU A 129 12.87 -9.48 -3.41
CA LEU A 129 12.08 -8.39 -3.99
C LEU A 129 11.78 -8.71 -5.46
N ASP A 130 10.51 -8.65 -5.84
CA ASP A 130 10.08 -8.75 -7.23
C ASP A 130 10.35 -7.39 -7.92
N ASN A 131 11.03 -7.43 -9.08
CA ASN A 131 11.28 -6.24 -9.89
C ASN A 131 10.00 -5.76 -10.60
N ARG A 132 8.92 -6.57 -10.60
CA ARG A 132 7.60 -6.25 -11.18
C ARG A 132 6.68 -5.62 -10.13
N HIS A 133 7.17 -4.60 -9.43
CA HIS A 133 6.51 -4.00 -8.29
C HIS A 133 5.03 -3.62 -8.55
N SER A 134 4.79 -2.86 -9.61
CA SER A 134 3.43 -2.39 -9.94
C SER A 134 2.55 -3.50 -10.49
N GLU A 135 3.08 -4.35 -11.39
CA GLU A 135 2.35 -5.50 -11.95
C GLU A 135 1.93 -6.48 -10.85
N ARG A 136 2.83 -6.73 -9.90
CA ARG A 136 2.54 -7.60 -8.76
C ARG A 136 1.42 -7.04 -7.89
N SER A 137 1.40 -5.72 -7.65
CA SER A 137 0.30 -5.09 -6.93
C SER A 137 -1.03 -5.26 -7.68
N ILE A 138 -1.06 -5.03 -9.00
CA ILE A 138 -2.25 -5.23 -9.85
C ILE A 138 -2.72 -6.69 -9.79
N GLU A 139 -1.82 -7.67 -9.93
CA GLU A 139 -2.13 -9.10 -9.86
C GLU A 139 -2.82 -9.45 -8.51
N LEU A 140 -2.27 -8.97 -7.39
CA LEU A 140 -2.82 -9.23 -6.05
C LEU A 140 -4.20 -8.59 -5.84
N ILE A 141 -4.38 -7.35 -6.29
CA ILE A 141 -5.66 -6.64 -6.18
C ILE A 141 -6.73 -7.37 -6.98
N GLU A 142 -6.46 -7.71 -8.25
CA GLU A 142 -7.43 -8.38 -9.11
C GLU A 142 -7.76 -9.81 -8.66
N ALA A 143 -6.83 -10.50 -8.03
CA ALA A 143 -7.04 -11.85 -7.54
C ALA A 143 -7.88 -11.91 -6.25
N HIS A 144 -7.76 -10.91 -5.36
CA HIS A 144 -8.25 -11.03 -3.99
C HIS A 144 -9.12 -9.88 -3.49
N ILE A 145 -9.11 -8.73 -4.17
CA ILE A 145 -9.81 -7.53 -3.67
C ILE A 145 -10.94 -7.13 -4.61
N ILE A 146 -10.60 -6.68 -5.82
CA ILE A 146 -11.57 -6.16 -6.78
C ILE A 146 -11.01 -6.18 -8.20
N LYS A 147 -11.89 -6.34 -9.20
CA LYS A 147 -11.50 -6.13 -10.61
C LYS A 147 -11.23 -4.65 -10.85
N LEU A 148 -10.06 -4.36 -11.41
CA LEU A 148 -9.62 -3.01 -11.72
C LEU A 148 -10.14 -2.55 -13.07
N THR A 149 -10.48 -1.26 -13.19
CA THR A 149 -10.68 -0.60 -14.47
C THR A 149 -9.34 -0.40 -15.17
N GLU A 150 -9.36 -0.05 -16.45
CA GLU A 150 -8.12 0.21 -17.20
C GLU A 150 -7.40 1.45 -16.67
N GLU A 151 -8.13 2.49 -16.28
CA GLU A 151 -7.60 3.69 -15.61
C GLU A 151 -6.86 3.32 -14.31
N GLU A 152 -7.50 2.54 -13.44
CA GLU A 152 -6.92 2.12 -12.17
C GLU A 152 -5.63 1.32 -12.36
N LYS A 153 -5.61 0.39 -13.35
CA LYS A 153 -4.41 -0.37 -13.70
C LYS A 153 -3.28 0.54 -14.15
N GLN A 154 -3.57 1.51 -15.00
CA GLN A 154 -2.56 2.44 -15.50
C GLN A 154 -2.04 3.35 -14.40
N CYS A 155 -2.91 3.87 -13.55
CA CYS A 155 -2.54 4.66 -12.38
C CYS A 155 -1.60 3.87 -11.45
N ILE A 156 -1.95 2.62 -11.12
CA ILE A 156 -1.13 1.74 -10.29
C ILE A 156 0.17 1.35 -11.03
N TYR A 157 0.10 1.04 -12.33
CA TYR A 157 1.29 0.65 -13.09
C TYR A 157 2.35 1.76 -13.15
N PHE A 158 1.93 3.01 -13.31
CA PHE A 158 2.83 4.15 -13.47
C PHE A 158 3.07 4.95 -12.19
N HIS A 159 2.58 4.52 -11.01
CA HIS A 159 2.71 5.31 -9.77
C HIS A 159 4.15 5.64 -9.39
N MET A 160 5.11 4.75 -9.70
CA MET A 160 6.53 4.94 -9.42
C MET A 160 7.19 6.06 -10.23
N GLY A 161 6.49 6.64 -11.22
CA GLY A 161 7.04 7.69 -12.06
C GLY A 161 8.31 7.25 -12.80
N GLU A 162 9.30 8.12 -12.84
CA GLU A 162 10.57 7.85 -13.53
C GLU A 162 11.41 6.70 -12.95
N TYR A 163 11.08 6.27 -11.73
CA TYR A 163 11.75 5.17 -11.03
C TYR A 163 11.15 3.80 -11.36
N GLY A 164 10.03 3.75 -12.10
CA GLY A 164 9.28 2.52 -12.35
C GLY A 164 9.87 1.62 -13.46
N GLY A 165 10.84 2.10 -14.24
CA GLY A 165 11.40 1.30 -15.33
C GLY A 165 12.42 2.01 -16.20
N ASP A 166 12.71 1.38 -17.34
CA ASP A 166 13.63 1.85 -18.37
C ASP A 166 13.06 2.99 -19.25
N ASP A 167 13.78 3.36 -20.29
CA ASP A 167 13.35 4.43 -21.18
C ASP A 167 12.06 4.08 -21.95
N GLY A 168 11.82 2.81 -22.27
CA GLY A 168 10.57 2.35 -22.88
C GLY A 168 9.37 2.57 -21.96
N TYR A 169 9.53 2.25 -20.68
CA TYR A 169 8.53 2.54 -19.64
C TYR A 169 8.24 4.04 -19.55
N LYS A 170 9.28 4.90 -19.50
CA LYS A 170 9.12 6.36 -19.39
C LYS A 170 8.41 6.98 -20.59
N ILE A 171 8.73 6.51 -21.81
CA ILE A 171 8.03 6.94 -23.02
C ILE A 171 6.54 6.58 -22.93
N LYS A 172 6.23 5.34 -22.58
CA LYS A 172 4.85 4.87 -22.44
C LYS A 172 4.10 5.66 -21.36
N MET A 173 4.73 5.87 -20.19
CA MET A 173 4.19 6.68 -19.11
C MET A 173 3.80 8.08 -19.58
N THR A 174 4.71 8.77 -20.29
CA THR A 174 4.46 10.13 -20.81
C THR A 174 3.27 10.13 -21.78
N GLN A 175 3.19 9.14 -22.66
CA GLN A 175 2.08 9.00 -23.61
C GLN A 175 0.75 8.75 -22.91
N MET A 176 0.76 7.97 -21.81
CA MET A 176 -0.45 7.67 -21.04
C MET A 176 -0.88 8.86 -20.18
N MET A 177 0.05 9.58 -19.57
CA MET A 177 -0.25 10.82 -18.81
C MET A 177 -0.85 11.91 -19.70
N ALA A 178 -0.49 11.97 -21.00
CA ALA A 178 -1.10 12.90 -21.94
C ALA A 178 -2.57 12.57 -22.26
N LYS A 179 -2.98 11.30 -22.08
CA LYS A 179 -4.37 10.83 -22.26
C LYS A 179 -5.16 10.87 -20.98
N ASP A 180 -4.52 10.54 -19.87
CA ASP A 180 -5.11 10.47 -18.55
C ASP A 180 -4.21 11.20 -17.53
N PRO A 181 -4.56 12.45 -17.16
CA PRO A 181 -3.78 13.24 -16.20
C PRO A 181 -3.82 12.67 -14.78
N ASN A 182 -4.76 11.78 -14.44
CA ASN A 182 -4.87 11.16 -13.12
C ASN A 182 -3.61 10.39 -12.74
N ILE A 183 -2.92 9.78 -13.72
CA ILE A 183 -1.62 9.11 -13.53
C ILE A 183 -0.61 10.07 -12.87
N GLY A 184 -0.51 11.30 -13.36
CA GLY A 184 0.40 12.31 -12.80
C GLY A 184 0.04 12.73 -11.38
N TYR A 185 -1.26 12.77 -11.06
CA TYR A 185 -1.71 13.07 -9.69
C TYR A 185 -1.45 11.91 -8.74
N VAL A 186 -1.53 10.66 -9.19
CA VAL A 186 -1.13 9.48 -8.39
C VAL A 186 0.36 9.55 -8.06
N GLN A 187 1.24 9.78 -9.03
CA GLN A 187 2.68 9.96 -8.80
C GLN A 187 2.98 11.10 -7.82
N LYS A 188 2.27 12.23 -7.98
CA LYS A 188 2.40 13.39 -7.09
C LYS A 188 1.97 13.05 -5.67
N ALA A 189 0.87 12.32 -5.48
CA ALA A 189 0.37 11.91 -4.17
C ALA A 189 1.36 10.97 -3.48
N ASP A 190 1.82 9.92 -4.16
CA ASP A 190 2.82 8.97 -3.66
C ASP A 190 4.13 9.67 -3.26
N THR A 191 4.71 10.46 -4.17
CA THR A 191 5.94 11.21 -3.90
C THR A 191 5.77 12.19 -2.74
N THR A 192 4.60 12.83 -2.60
CA THR A 192 4.32 13.79 -1.52
C THR A 192 4.23 13.07 -0.19
N ALA A 193 3.51 11.94 -0.10
CA ALA A 193 3.43 11.12 1.10
C ALA A 193 4.82 10.63 1.54
N ALA A 194 5.62 10.12 0.61
CA ALA A 194 7.00 9.69 0.88
C ALA A 194 7.90 10.82 1.41
N LYS A 195 7.80 12.05 0.87
CA LYS A 195 8.54 13.23 1.35
C LYS A 195 8.10 13.72 2.73
N MET A 196 6.87 13.43 3.14
CA MET A 196 6.38 13.68 4.50
C MET A 196 6.96 12.68 5.52
N GLY A 197 7.69 11.66 5.07
CA GLY A 197 8.26 10.63 5.92
C GLY A 197 7.29 9.48 6.21
N ILE A 198 6.17 9.48 5.54
CA ILE A 198 5.09 8.49 5.70
C ILE A 198 5.14 7.47 4.57
#